data_2fe1a333fee37d3f5c3840e287c3ba10
#
_entry.id   2fe1a333fee37d3f5c3840e287c3ba10
#
_cell.length_a   1.000
_cell.length_b   1.000
_cell.length_c   1.000
_cell.angle_alpha   90.00
_cell.angle_beta   90.00
_cell.angle_gamma   90.00
#
_symmetry.space_group_name_H-M   'P 1'
#
loop_
_entity.id
_entity.type
_entity.pdbx_description
1 polymer ?
#
loop_
_entity_poly.entity_id
_entity_poly.type
_entity_poly.pdbx_seq_one_letter_code
_entity_poly.pdbx_strand_id
1 'polypeptide(L)'
;TPGISSAASDVYKRQNLYRDQGHIFTNNNTQKELHNFLKDRFIHYMKEKQIRFDIIDATISSFSLNKLFSSFDKANELNKIINNQSGLDIISSYKRAANILDSEIKKSKIEIRNTTDPGIFKTDFEKNLYKKINEIKKYYSSVNNDENFEKSLSILASTKKEIFDFFDNVKVNEENETLRKNRLELVNMLCKTFQNFINFQLIKANNE
;
A
#
# COMPACT_ATOMS: atom_id res chain seq x y z
N THR A 1 10.67 -4.89 21.79
CA THR A 1 11.68 -5.96 21.87
C THR A 1 12.35 -6.14 20.52
N PRO A 2 13.67 -5.89 20.38
CA PRO A 2 14.40 -5.89 19.11
C PRO A 2 14.64 -7.29 18.50
N GLY A 3 14.00 -8.35 19.00
CA GLY A 3 14.50 -9.71 18.84
C GLY A 3 14.32 -10.40 17.49
N ILE A 4 13.27 -10.11 16.71
CA ILE A 4 12.93 -10.95 15.54
C ILE A 4 13.54 -10.41 14.24
N SER A 5 13.62 -9.09 14.04
CA SER A 5 14.21 -8.48 12.84
C SER A 5 15.74 -8.66 12.79
N SER A 6 16.41 -8.52 13.94
CA SER A 6 17.85 -8.79 14.04
C SER A 6 18.13 -10.30 13.87
N ALA A 7 17.29 -11.17 14.44
CA ALA A 7 17.49 -12.61 14.35
C ALA A 7 17.41 -13.13 12.91
N ALA A 8 16.47 -12.64 12.08
CA ALA A 8 16.39 -13.06 10.69
C ALA A 8 17.60 -12.54 9.87
N SER A 9 17.98 -11.26 10.05
CA SER A 9 19.19 -10.70 9.43
C SER A 9 20.44 -11.43 9.91
N ASP A 10 20.51 -11.80 11.20
CA ASP A 10 21.62 -12.52 11.78
C ASP A 10 21.71 -13.97 11.29
N VAL A 11 20.59 -14.63 10.99
CA VAL A 11 20.58 -15.96 10.39
C VAL A 11 21.19 -15.92 8.97
N TYR A 12 20.86 -14.93 8.14
CA TYR A 12 21.46 -14.78 6.82
C TYR A 12 22.96 -14.47 6.89
N LYS A 13 23.38 -13.61 7.80
CA LYS A 13 24.80 -13.32 8.05
C LYS A 13 25.56 -14.54 8.55
N ARG A 14 24.96 -15.30 9.46
CA ARG A 14 25.56 -16.53 10.00
C ARG A 14 25.67 -17.64 8.95
N GLN A 15 24.69 -17.79 8.04
CA GLN A 15 24.81 -18.75 6.94
C GLN A 15 26.00 -18.44 6.03
N ASN A 16 26.27 -17.19 5.73
CA ASN A 16 27.44 -16.80 4.97
C ASN A 16 28.73 -17.07 5.75
N LEU A 17 28.78 -16.76 7.05
CA LEU A 17 29.91 -17.08 7.92
C LEU A 17 30.19 -18.59 7.98
N TYR A 18 29.15 -19.44 8.03
CA TYR A 18 29.33 -20.90 8.00
C TYR A 18 29.82 -21.39 6.66
N ARG A 19 29.39 -20.80 5.54
CA ARG A 19 29.94 -21.09 4.20
C ARG A 19 31.43 -20.74 4.11
N ASP A 20 31.79 -19.56 4.63
CA ASP A 20 33.18 -19.08 4.66
C ASP A 20 34.07 -19.97 5.52
N GLN A 21 33.52 -20.69 6.47
CA GLN A 21 34.18 -21.72 7.30
C GLN A 21 34.20 -23.10 6.65
N GLY A 22 33.76 -23.25 5.38
CA GLY A 22 33.79 -24.51 4.65
C GLY A 22 32.62 -25.46 4.95
N HIS A 23 31.59 -25.03 5.67
CA HIS A 23 30.37 -25.85 5.86
C HIS A 23 29.52 -25.90 4.61
N ILE A 24 29.21 -27.10 4.15
CA ILE A 24 28.35 -27.34 2.98
C ILE A 24 26.91 -27.49 3.47
N PHE A 25 26.04 -26.57 3.04
CA PHE A 25 24.61 -26.74 3.26
C PHE A 25 24.04 -27.68 2.20
N THR A 26 23.50 -28.80 2.62
CA THR A 26 22.90 -29.82 1.73
C THR A 26 21.54 -29.42 1.18
N ASN A 27 20.86 -28.43 1.80
CA ASN A 27 19.57 -27.93 1.37
C ASN A 27 19.68 -26.52 0.79
N ASN A 28 19.56 -26.41 -0.53
CA ASN A 28 19.57 -25.13 -1.26
C ASN A 28 18.30 -24.29 -1.03
N ASN A 29 17.25 -24.86 -0.42
CA ASN A 29 15.97 -24.23 -0.17
C ASN A 29 15.82 -23.66 1.26
N THR A 30 16.82 -23.82 2.13
CA THR A 30 16.74 -23.42 3.55
C THR A 30 16.28 -21.98 3.75
N GLN A 31 16.71 -21.05 2.91
CA GLN A 31 16.28 -19.65 3.00
C GLN A 31 14.79 -19.49 2.71
N LYS A 32 14.29 -20.17 1.69
CA LYS A 32 12.86 -20.13 1.30
C LYS A 32 12.00 -20.80 2.37
N GLU A 33 12.43 -21.91 2.91
CA GLU A 33 11.73 -22.65 3.97
C GLU A 33 11.67 -21.82 5.26
N LEU A 34 12.77 -21.20 5.65
CA LEU A 34 12.82 -20.28 6.80
C LEU A 34 11.93 -19.04 6.59
N HIS A 35 11.97 -18.46 5.39
CA HIS A 35 11.11 -17.34 5.06
C HIS A 35 9.63 -17.72 5.16
N ASN A 36 9.24 -18.86 4.62
CA ASN A 36 7.86 -19.34 4.70
C ASN A 36 7.47 -19.67 6.15
N PHE A 37 8.32 -20.33 6.90
CA PHE A 37 8.09 -20.62 8.31
C PHE A 37 7.86 -19.34 9.13
N LEU A 38 8.70 -18.32 8.95
CA LEU A 38 8.56 -17.04 9.66
C LEU A 38 7.30 -16.28 9.23
N LYS A 39 6.97 -16.33 7.93
CA LYS A 39 5.72 -15.78 7.40
C LYS A 39 4.49 -16.43 8.04
N ASP A 40 4.46 -17.76 8.13
CA ASP A 40 3.35 -18.49 8.75
C ASP A 40 3.22 -18.15 10.25
N ARG A 41 4.34 -18.08 10.96
CA ARG A 41 4.36 -17.64 12.37
C ARG A 41 3.87 -16.22 12.54
N PHE A 42 4.23 -15.32 11.63
CA PHE A 42 3.77 -13.93 11.65
C PHE A 42 2.26 -13.83 11.41
N ILE A 43 1.71 -14.63 10.48
CA ILE A 43 0.27 -14.73 10.26
C ILE A 43 -0.44 -15.21 11.56
N HIS A 44 0.07 -16.25 12.21
CA HIS A 44 -0.48 -16.74 13.47
C HIS A 44 -0.46 -15.66 14.53
N TYR A 45 0.65 -14.97 14.70
CA TYR A 45 0.79 -13.87 15.66
C TYR A 45 -0.25 -12.75 15.42
N MET A 46 -0.45 -12.34 14.16
CA MET A 46 -1.47 -11.34 13.84
C MET A 46 -2.88 -11.82 14.16
N LYS A 47 -3.19 -13.12 13.92
CA LYS A 47 -4.49 -13.71 14.29
C LYS A 47 -4.72 -13.70 15.80
N GLU A 48 -3.73 -14.06 16.61
CA GLU A 48 -3.78 -13.99 18.08
C GLU A 48 -4.02 -12.56 18.59
N LYS A 49 -3.52 -11.54 17.84
CA LYS A 49 -3.77 -10.12 18.09
C LYS A 49 -5.11 -9.63 17.55
N GLN A 50 -5.98 -10.54 17.08
CA GLN A 50 -7.31 -10.23 16.55
C GLN A 50 -7.31 -9.23 15.37
N ILE A 51 -6.24 -9.24 14.57
CA ILE A 51 -6.19 -8.50 13.30
C ILE A 51 -7.14 -9.18 12.29
N ARG A 52 -7.97 -8.41 11.60
CA ARG A 52 -8.88 -8.91 10.56
C ARG A 52 -8.11 -9.66 9.46
N PHE A 53 -8.71 -10.73 8.93
CA PHE A 53 -8.06 -11.58 7.92
C PHE A 53 -7.66 -10.83 6.66
N ASP A 54 -8.49 -9.94 6.17
CA ASP A 54 -8.20 -9.15 4.97
C ASP A 54 -7.04 -8.15 5.18
N ILE A 55 -6.90 -7.61 6.39
CA ILE A 55 -5.74 -6.78 6.77
C ILE A 55 -4.47 -7.65 6.83
N ILE A 56 -4.58 -8.88 7.36
CA ILE A 56 -3.48 -9.84 7.35
C ILE A 56 -3.05 -10.12 5.91
N ASP A 57 -3.98 -10.45 5.02
CA ASP A 57 -3.70 -10.73 3.61
C ASP A 57 -3.05 -9.53 2.90
N ALA A 58 -3.57 -8.32 3.14
CA ALA A 58 -3.00 -7.08 2.62
C ALA A 58 -1.56 -6.85 3.10
N THR A 59 -1.27 -7.16 4.36
CA THR A 59 0.06 -7.04 4.97
C THR A 59 1.03 -8.05 4.39
N ILE A 60 0.59 -9.31 4.26
CA ILE A 60 1.41 -10.41 3.77
C ILE A 60 1.70 -10.31 2.26
N SER A 61 0.87 -9.61 1.50
CA SER A 61 1.09 -9.40 0.06
C SER A 61 2.43 -8.70 -0.25
N SER A 62 2.97 -7.93 0.69
CA SER A 62 4.27 -7.24 0.62
C SER A 62 5.23 -7.69 1.73
N PHE A 63 5.12 -8.95 2.17
CA PHE A 63 5.88 -9.47 3.30
C PHE A 63 7.40 -9.43 3.06
N SER A 64 8.10 -8.85 4.03
CA SER A 64 9.56 -8.82 4.09
C SER A 64 10.01 -8.97 5.54
N LEU A 65 10.97 -9.85 5.78
CA LEU A 65 11.52 -10.09 7.14
C LEU A 65 12.12 -8.82 7.76
N ASN A 66 12.72 -7.97 6.94
CA ASN A 66 13.32 -6.71 7.41
C ASN A 66 12.29 -5.66 7.87
N LYS A 67 11.01 -5.84 7.49
CA LYS A 67 9.90 -4.93 7.79
C LYS A 67 8.83 -5.57 8.67
N LEU A 68 9.15 -6.63 9.36
CA LEU A 68 8.17 -7.44 10.09
C LEU A 68 7.44 -6.64 11.17
N PHE A 69 8.18 -5.85 11.98
CA PHE A 69 7.58 -5.01 13.01
C PHE A 69 6.75 -3.87 12.41
N SER A 70 7.30 -3.13 11.47
CA SER A 70 6.57 -2.05 10.82
C SER A 70 5.34 -2.54 10.08
N SER A 71 5.38 -3.75 9.52
CA SER A 71 4.21 -4.39 8.90
C SER A 71 3.13 -4.73 9.93
N PHE A 72 3.52 -5.24 11.12
CA PHE A 72 2.58 -5.47 12.21
C PHE A 72 1.96 -4.16 12.70
N ASP A 73 2.75 -3.13 12.96
CA ASP A 73 2.27 -1.86 13.45
C ASP A 73 1.31 -1.19 12.47
N LYS A 74 1.60 -1.23 11.15
CA LYS A 74 0.68 -0.79 10.09
C LYS A 74 -0.65 -1.53 10.14
N ALA A 75 -0.60 -2.86 10.22
CA ALA A 75 -1.79 -3.70 10.28
C ALA A 75 -2.61 -3.41 11.54
N ASN A 76 -1.95 -3.26 12.68
CA ASN A 76 -2.59 -2.99 13.96
C ASN A 76 -3.24 -1.61 14.00
N GLU A 77 -2.57 -0.56 13.51
CA GLU A 77 -3.16 0.78 13.42
C GLU A 77 -4.36 0.82 12.47
N LEU A 78 -4.25 0.17 11.30
CA LEU A 78 -5.39 0.05 10.40
C LEU A 78 -6.55 -0.73 11.04
N ASN A 79 -6.27 -1.82 11.75
CA ASN A 79 -7.29 -2.64 12.42
C ASN A 79 -8.08 -1.85 13.49
N LYS A 80 -7.44 -0.89 14.17
CA LYS A 80 -8.10 -0.01 15.15
C LYS A 80 -9.14 0.91 14.50
N ILE A 81 -8.86 1.39 13.29
CA ILE A 81 -9.71 2.40 12.64
C ILE A 81 -10.61 1.85 11.53
N ILE A 82 -10.41 0.59 11.12
CA ILE A 82 -11.06 0.03 9.93
C ILE A 82 -12.59 0.08 9.97
N ASN A 83 -13.17 0.03 11.17
CA ASN A 83 -14.62 0.05 11.40
C ASN A 83 -15.14 1.45 11.76
N ASN A 84 -14.29 2.45 11.91
CA ASN A 84 -14.71 3.82 12.15
C ASN A 84 -14.82 4.62 10.84
N GLN A 85 -15.33 5.85 10.93
CA GLN A 85 -15.54 6.70 9.75
C GLN A 85 -14.26 6.93 8.95
N SER A 86 -13.13 7.14 9.61
CA SER A 86 -11.84 7.36 8.94
C SER A 86 -11.39 6.16 8.13
N GLY A 87 -11.51 4.95 8.68
CA GLY A 87 -11.18 3.71 7.97
C GLY A 87 -12.11 3.48 6.77
N LEU A 88 -13.41 3.67 6.95
CA LEU A 88 -14.41 3.57 5.87
C LEU A 88 -14.12 4.59 4.75
N ASP A 89 -13.73 5.80 5.11
CA ASP A 89 -13.38 6.85 4.16
C ASP A 89 -12.14 6.49 3.34
N ILE A 90 -11.10 5.94 3.97
CA ILE A 90 -9.90 5.46 3.28
C ILE A 90 -10.26 4.37 2.27
N ILE A 91 -11.01 3.35 2.72
CA ILE A 91 -11.37 2.19 1.89
C ILE A 91 -12.25 2.61 0.72
N SER A 92 -13.31 3.38 0.97
CA SER A 92 -14.24 3.82 -0.07
C SER A 92 -13.54 4.68 -1.12
N SER A 93 -12.67 5.59 -0.68
CA SER A 93 -11.87 6.45 -1.56
C SER A 93 -10.94 5.65 -2.46
N TYR A 94 -10.20 4.69 -1.87
CA TYR A 94 -9.32 3.82 -2.63
C TYR A 94 -10.08 2.93 -3.61
N LYS A 95 -11.15 2.25 -3.15
CA LYS A 95 -11.96 1.35 -4.00
C LYS A 95 -12.59 2.08 -5.17
N ARG A 96 -13.11 3.29 -4.96
CA ARG A 96 -13.66 4.12 -6.04
C ARG A 96 -12.60 4.38 -7.12
N ALA A 97 -11.42 4.83 -6.71
CA ALA A 97 -10.32 5.10 -7.62
C ALA A 97 -9.84 3.84 -8.36
N ALA A 98 -9.60 2.75 -7.63
CA ALA A 98 -9.12 1.50 -8.20
C ALA A 98 -10.11 0.88 -9.19
N ASN A 99 -11.40 0.87 -8.87
CA ASN A 99 -12.44 0.31 -9.76
C ASN A 99 -12.56 1.09 -11.08
N ILE A 100 -12.47 2.43 -11.02
CA ILE A 100 -12.49 3.26 -12.23
C ILE A 100 -11.24 2.99 -13.07
N LEU A 101 -10.08 2.96 -12.44
CA LEU A 101 -8.80 2.68 -13.13
C LEU A 101 -8.82 1.31 -13.80
N ASP A 102 -9.20 0.26 -13.08
CA ASP A 102 -9.26 -1.11 -13.60
C ASP A 102 -10.26 -1.25 -14.75
N SER A 103 -11.43 -0.61 -14.62
CA SER A 103 -12.44 -0.60 -15.67
C SER A 103 -11.93 0.03 -16.96
N GLU A 104 -11.26 1.18 -16.86
CA GLU A 104 -10.78 1.92 -18.03
C GLU A 104 -9.55 1.26 -18.68
N ILE A 105 -8.64 0.68 -17.88
CA ILE A 105 -7.50 -0.09 -18.41
C ILE A 105 -8.00 -1.30 -19.21
N LYS A 106 -8.99 -2.03 -18.69
CA LYS A 106 -9.55 -3.20 -19.38
C LYS A 106 -10.21 -2.84 -20.70
N LYS A 107 -10.87 -1.68 -20.78
CA LYS A 107 -11.57 -1.22 -21.99
C LYS A 107 -10.61 -0.70 -23.06
N SER A 108 -9.62 0.09 -22.67
CA SER A 108 -8.83 0.90 -23.59
C SER A 108 -7.47 0.33 -23.94
N LYS A 109 -6.96 -0.67 -23.18
CA LYS A 109 -5.60 -1.22 -23.31
C LYS A 109 -4.49 -0.14 -23.30
N ILE A 110 -4.75 1.01 -22.67
CA ILE A 110 -3.81 2.13 -22.59
C ILE A 110 -2.74 1.79 -21.56
N GLU A 111 -1.49 2.02 -21.92
CA GLU A 111 -0.38 1.98 -20.95
C GLU A 111 -0.44 3.22 -20.05
N ILE A 112 -0.67 3.00 -18.75
CA ILE A 112 -0.81 4.05 -17.73
C ILE A 112 0.51 4.22 -16.99
N ARG A 113 1.05 5.43 -17.04
CA ARG A 113 2.25 5.81 -16.29
C ARG A 113 1.91 6.14 -14.82
N ASN A 114 2.93 6.19 -13.98
CA ASN A 114 2.80 6.65 -12.60
C ASN A 114 3.15 8.15 -12.44
N THR A 115 2.95 8.91 -13.50
CA THR A 115 3.18 10.36 -13.56
C THR A 115 2.10 10.98 -14.41
N THR A 116 1.65 12.18 -14.06
CA THR A 116 0.69 12.97 -14.83
C THR A 116 1.29 14.33 -15.17
N ASP A 117 0.82 14.96 -16.24
CA ASP A 117 1.24 16.29 -16.64
C ASP A 117 0.26 17.36 -16.11
N PRO A 118 0.66 18.19 -15.13
CA PRO A 118 -0.20 19.22 -14.59
C PRO A 118 -0.59 20.32 -15.62
N GLY A 119 0.21 20.47 -16.69
CA GLY A 119 -0.06 21.43 -17.77
C GLY A 119 -1.29 21.07 -18.61
N ILE A 120 -1.74 19.81 -18.54
CA ILE A 120 -2.92 19.32 -19.27
C ILE A 120 -4.21 19.48 -18.46
N PHE A 121 -4.14 19.74 -17.15
CA PHE A 121 -5.32 19.88 -16.30
C PHE A 121 -6.26 21.00 -16.76
N LYS A 122 -7.56 20.68 -16.85
CA LYS A 122 -8.61 21.60 -17.28
C LYS A 122 -9.43 22.16 -16.12
N THR A 123 -9.43 21.50 -14.97
CA THR A 123 -10.25 21.84 -13.82
C THR A 123 -9.41 22.01 -12.56
N ASP A 124 -9.94 22.79 -11.61
CA ASP A 124 -9.28 22.93 -10.32
C ASP A 124 -9.38 21.63 -9.48
N PHE A 125 -10.37 20.78 -9.76
CA PHE A 125 -10.48 19.47 -9.11
C PHE A 125 -9.30 18.56 -9.44
N GLU A 126 -8.81 18.57 -10.68
CA GLU A 126 -7.58 17.85 -11.08
C GLU A 126 -6.36 18.40 -10.35
N LYS A 127 -6.22 19.71 -10.30
CA LYS A 127 -5.10 20.39 -9.60
C LYS A 127 -5.11 20.13 -8.10
N ASN A 128 -6.28 20.19 -7.46
CA ASN A 128 -6.44 19.96 -6.02
C ASN A 128 -6.09 18.52 -5.65
N LEU A 129 -6.59 17.53 -6.42
CA LEU A 129 -6.24 16.13 -6.21
C LEU A 129 -4.73 15.90 -6.41
N TYR A 130 -4.14 16.44 -7.46
CA TYR A 130 -2.70 16.37 -7.72
C TYR A 130 -1.86 16.96 -6.59
N LYS A 131 -2.24 18.14 -6.11
CA LYS A 131 -1.59 18.80 -4.97
C LYS A 131 -1.65 17.92 -3.73
N LYS A 132 -2.83 17.37 -3.43
CA LYS A 132 -3.03 16.48 -2.28
C LYS A 132 -2.19 15.21 -2.35
N ILE A 133 -2.11 14.56 -3.51
CA ILE A 133 -1.25 13.40 -3.74
C ILE A 133 0.22 13.76 -3.47
N ASN A 134 0.69 14.92 -3.95
CA ASN A 134 2.07 15.33 -3.74
C ASN A 134 2.37 15.70 -2.28
N GLU A 135 1.42 16.25 -1.53
CA GLU A 135 1.54 16.46 -0.09
C GLU A 135 1.78 15.13 0.64
N ILE A 136 1.00 14.10 0.30
CA ILE A 136 1.17 12.75 0.88
C ILE A 136 2.53 12.15 0.50
N LYS A 137 2.92 12.24 -0.77
CA LYS A 137 4.23 11.74 -1.22
C LYS A 137 5.38 12.45 -0.51
N LYS A 138 5.29 13.76 -0.34
CA LYS A 138 6.28 14.55 0.39
C LYS A 138 6.34 14.12 1.86
N TYR A 139 5.19 13.89 2.49
CA TYR A 139 5.13 13.37 3.86
C TYR A 139 5.83 12.01 3.97
N TYR A 140 5.51 11.04 3.08
CA TYR A 140 6.16 9.73 3.08
C TYR A 140 7.67 9.78 2.80
N SER A 141 8.14 10.77 2.06
CA SER A 141 9.57 10.95 1.79
C SER A 141 10.32 11.61 2.96
N SER A 142 9.63 12.39 3.78
CA SER A 142 10.23 13.14 4.90
C SER A 142 10.23 12.38 6.23
N VAL A 143 9.38 11.36 6.36
CA VAL A 143 9.29 10.51 7.54
C VAL A 143 9.98 9.18 7.22
N ASN A 144 10.87 8.71 8.09
CA ASN A 144 11.26 7.29 8.09
C ASN A 144 9.95 6.49 8.18
N ASN A 145 9.62 5.73 7.14
CA ASN A 145 8.32 5.09 6.90
C ASN A 145 7.79 4.21 8.05
N ASP A 146 8.51 4.12 9.14
CA ASP A 146 8.29 3.14 10.20
C ASP A 146 7.81 3.75 11.54
N GLU A 147 7.59 5.08 11.65
CA GLU A 147 7.42 5.68 12.98
C GLU A 147 6.06 6.31 13.29
N ASN A 148 5.20 6.63 12.31
CA ASN A 148 3.89 7.23 12.62
C ASN A 148 2.77 6.80 11.67
N PHE A 149 2.32 5.56 11.85
CA PHE A 149 1.26 4.97 11.02
C PHE A 149 -0.12 5.58 11.27
N GLU A 150 -0.41 6.01 12.49
CA GLU A 150 -1.64 6.73 12.85
C GLU A 150 -1.75 8.03 12.03
N LYS A 151 -0.69 8.82 11.98
CA LYS A 151 -0.63 10.04 11.18
C LYS A 151 -0.74 9.75 9.68
N SER A 152 -0.09 8.70 9.21
CA SER A 152 -0.20 8.26 7.81
C SER A 152 -1.64 7.93 7.43
N LEU A 153 -2.37 7.21 8.29
CA LEU A 153 -3.78 6.88 8.10
C LEU A 153 -4.67 8.13 8.16
N SER A 154 -4.41 9.04 9.08
CA SER A 154 -5.13 10.32 9.18
C SER A 154 -4.96 11.16 7.90
N ILE A 155 -3.74 11.21 7.35
CA ILE A 155 -3.48 11.92 6.09
C ILE A 155 -4.22 11.24 4.92
N LEU A 156 -4.22 9.90 4.84
CA LEU A 156 -4.99 9.18 3.82
C LEU A 156 -6.50 9.44 3.95
N ALA A 157 -7.04 9.42 5.16
CA ALA A 157 -8.45 9.73 5.42
C ALA A 157 -8.82 11.15 4.97
N SER A 158 -7.92 12.11 5.16
CA SER A 158 -8.14 13.51 4.78
C SER A 158 -8.20 13.75 3.27
N THR A 159 -7.90 12.75 2.43
CA THR A 159 -8.01 12.87 0.96
C THR A 159 -9.40 12.62 0.42
N LYS A 160 -10.34 12.18 1.26
CA LYS A 160 -11.70 11.83 0.86
C LYS A 160 -12.35 12.93 0.03
N LYS A 161 -12.30 14.17 0.51
CA LYS A 161 -12.94 15.30 -0.14
C LYS A 161 -12.43 15.50 -1.56
N GLU A 162 -11.12 15.60 -1.74
CA GLU A 162 -10.49 15.83 -3.06
C GLU A 162 -10.76 14.69 -4.04
N ILE A 163 -10.83 13.45 -3.54
CA ILE A 163 -11.17 12.28 -4.37
C ILE A 163 -12.63 12.32 -4.81
N PHE A 164 -13.57 12.61 -3.91
CA PHE A 164 -14.98 12.69 -4.23
C PHE A 164 -15.27 13.88 -5.14
N ASP A 165 -14.74 15.06 -4.83
CA ASP A 165 -14.88 16.27 -5.67
C ASP A 165 -14.34 16.02 -7.08
N PHE A 166 -13.22 15.31 -7.23
CA PHE A 166 -12.67 14.95 -8.53
C PHE A 166 -13.63 14.03 -9.30
N PHE A 167 -14.06 12.91 -8.72
CA PHE A 167 -14.90 11.95 -9.43
C PHE A 167 -16.33 12.43 -9.68
N ASP A 168 -16.82 13.40 -8.92
CA ASP A 168 -18.17 13.96 -9.10
C ASP A 168 -18.19 15.06 -10.17
N ASN A 169 -17.06 15.77 -10.39
CA ASN A 169 -16.98 16.91 -11.30
C ASN A 169 -16.09 16.68 -12.53
N VAL A 170 -15.34 15.58 -12.59
CA VAL A 170 -14.40 15.30 -13.68
C VAL A 170 -14.77 13.97 -14.37
N LYS A 171 -15.15 14.06 -15.64
CA LYS A 171 -15.37 12.88 -16.49
C LYS A 171 -14.03 12.25 -16.85
N VAL A 172 -13.62 11.20 -16.13
CA VAL A 172 -12.32 10.52 -16.37
C VAL A 172 -12.24 9.93 -17.77
N ASN A 173 -13.33 9.29 -18.22
CA ASN A 173 -13.45 8.72 -19.57
C ASN A 173 -13.84 9.78 -20.58
N GLU A 174 -12.91 10.66 -20.92
CA GLU A 174 -13.06 11.77 -21.88
C GLU A 174 -12.82 11.28 -23.32
N GLU A 175 -13.45 11.92 -24.32
CA GLU A 175 -13.25 11.62 -25.72
C GLU A 175 -11.82 11.96 -26.19
N ASN A 176 -11.28 13.07 -25.69
CA ASN A 176 -9.90 13.45 -25.93
C ASN A 176 -8.94 12.46 -25.25
N GLU A 177 -8.25 11.67 -26.06
CA GLU A 177 -7.37 10.60 -25.59
C GLU A 177 -6.22 11.10 -24.69
N THR A 178 -5.64 12.25 -25.01
CA THR A 178 -4.54 12.85 -24.21
C THR A 178 -5.05 13.24 -22.83
N LEU A 179 -6.21 13.88 -22.76
CA LEU A 179 -6.82 14.29 -21.50
C LEU A 179 -7.27 13.08 -20.68
N ARG A 180 -7.91 12.09 -21.35
CA ARG A 180 -8.32 10.82 -20.72
C ARG A 180 -7.12 10.11 -20.11
N LYS A 181 -6.04 9.93 -20.88
CA LYS A 181 -4.81 9.30 -20.40
C LYS A 181 -4.24 10.02 -19.19
N ASN A 182 -4.13 11.34 -19.25
CA ASN A 182 -3.59 12.15 -18.15
C ASN A 182 -4.44 12.04 -16.87
N ARG A 183 -5.77 11.97 -16.98
CA ARG A 183 -6.68 11.75 -15.84
C ARG A 183 -6.52 10.34 -15.25
N LEU A 184 -6.37 9.32 -16.08
CA LEU A 184 -6.10 7.96 -15.62
C LEU A 184 -4.73 7.85 -14.94
N GLU A 185 -3.72 8.55 -15.45
CA GLU A 185 -2.40 8.65 -14.80
C GLU A 185 -2.49 9.31 -13.42
N LEU A 186 -3.31 10.35 -13.27
CA LEU A 186 -3.58 10.99 -11.97
C LEU A 186 -4.25 10.01 -10.99
N VAL A 187 -5.26 9.25 -11.45
CA VAL A 187 -5.93 8.21 -10.64
C VAL A 187 -4.96 7.09 -10.28
N ASN A 188 -4.08 6.68 -11.20
CA ASN A 188 -3.05 5.68 -10.92
C ASN A 188 -2.05 6.17 -9.85
N MET A 189 -1.62 7.44 -9.94
CA MET A 189 -0.78 8.07 -8.91
C MET A 189 -1.44 8.02 -7.53
N LEU A 190 -2.74 8.29 -7.46
CA LEU A 190 -3.52 8.19 -6.22
C LEU A 190 -3.49 6.76 -5.68
N CYS A 191 -3.87 5.76 -6.50
CA CYS A 191 -3.87 4.34 -6.09
C CYS A 191 -2.49 3.89 -5.59
N LYS A 192 -1.42 4.24 -6.30
CA LYS A 192 -0.04 3.92 -5.89
C LYS A 192 0.35 4.59 -4.57
N THR A 193 -0.12 5.82 -4.33
CA THR A 193 0.13 6.53 -3.08
C THR A 193 -0.51 5.82 -1.87
N PHE A 194 -1.72 5.30 -2.03
CA PHE A 194 -2.36 4.47 -1.00
C PHE A 194 -1.66 3.12 -0.82
N GLN A 195 -1.27 2.46 -1.93
CA GLN A 195 -0.57 1.17 -1.90
C GLN A 195 0.81 1.24 -1.20
N ASN A 196 1.42 2.43 -1.11
CA ASN A 196 2.65 2.61 -0.33
C ASN A 196 2.44 2.36 1.18
N PHE A 197 1.22 2.51 1.69
CA PHE A 197 0.90 2.18 3.08
C PHE A 197 0.66 0.68 3.24
N ILE A 198 -0.35 0.14 2.55
CA ILE A 198 -0.74 -1.27 2.54
C ILE A 198 -1.54 -1.56 1.26
N ASN A 199 -1.69 -2.82 0.90
CA ASN A 199 -2.49 -3.20 -0.27
C ASN A 199 -4.01 -3.12 0.03
N PHE A 200 -4.58 -1.92 -0.06
CA PHE A 200 -6.01 -1.68 0.18
C PHE A 200 -6.95 -2.44 -0.76
N GLN A 201 -6.45 -3.00 -1.88
CA GLN A 201 -7.28 -3.78 -2.80
C GLN A 201 -7.81 -5.06 -2.14
N LEU A 202 -7.06 -5.61 -1.18
CA LEU A 202 -7.42 -6.82 -0.45
C LEU A 202 -8.34 -6.54 0.76
N ILE A 203 -8.51 -5.27 1.15
CA ILE A 203 -9.35 -4.90 2.30
C ILE A 203 -10.82 -4.92 1.89
N LYS A 204 -11.66 -5.64 2.63
CA LYS A 204 -13.11 -5.70 2.40
C LYS A 204 -13.84 -4.56 3.08
N ALA A 205 -14.87 -4.03 2.44
CA ALA A 205 -15.84 -3.19 3.15
C ALA A 205 -16.71 -4.08 4.06
N ASN A 206 -17.12 -3.55 5.22
CA ASN A 206 -17.81 -4.34 6.26
C ASN A 206 -19.17 -4.98 5.85
N ASN A 207 -19.59 -4.84 4.60
CA ASN A 207 -20.86 -5.34 4.07
C ASN A 207 -20.69 -6.34 2.91
N GLU A 208 -19.49 -6.88 2.71
CA GLU A 208 -19.21 -7.92 1.68
C GLU A 208 -18.84 -9.25 2.32
#